data_ad1a5993320e1f1c2ba3067ec44493b1
#
_entry.id   ad1a5993320e1f1c2ba3067ec44493b1
#
_cell.length_a   1.000
_cell.length_b   1.000
_cell.length_c   1.000
_cell.angle_alpha   90.00
_cell.angle_beta   90.00
_cell.angle_gamma   90.00
#
_symmetry.space_group_name_H-M   'P 1'
#
loop_
_entity.id
_entity.type
_entity.pdbx_description
1 polymer ?
#
loop_
_entity_poly.entity_id
_entity_poly.type
_entity_poly.pdbx_seq_one_letter_code
_entity_poly.pdbx_strand_id
1 'polypeptide(L)'
;MKQGDFTKVAKHYHNRPAYSPFLLEKLVACINDKNKNFKDLNIVEVGAGTGKLTKMLGEMFGCQISAVEPNDNMREEGQKFTQNLSNISWHKGSGEETCMSNNQADWVIMASSFHWTDPKKSLPEFNRILTGGGYFTAIWNPRHIVEGSVFDEIEKEIKHIVPDLARVSSGTQNVKKWEEILVSTGDFXDCFFMECDYKEFWDKERYLGAWHSVNDIQAQAGEKRWKEILEMIEAKISHMQSIEIPYKIRAWTARKA
;
A
#
# COMPACT_ATOMS: atom_id res chain seq x y z
N MET A 1 9.23 -17.86 -1.96
CA MET A 1 9.34 -16.83 -0.91
C MET A 1 8.15 -16.95 0.06
N LYS A 2 8.40 -16.94 1.38
CA LYS A 2 7.30 -17.03 2.35
C LYS A 2 6.64 -15.66 2.53
N GLN A 3 5.41 -15.58 2.12
CA GLN A 3 4.60 -14.36 2.20
C GLN A 3 4.16 -14.04 3.63
N GLY A 4 4.02 -15.07 4.46
CA GLY A 4 3.51 -14.93 5.81
C GLY A 4 1.98 -14.90 5.86
N ASP A 5 1.43 -14.92 7.05
CA ASP A 5 -0.02 -14.94 7.28
C ASP A 5 -0.49 -13.57 7.77
N PHE A 6 -1.11 -12.79 6.90
CA PHE A 6 -1.62 -11.46 7.23
C PHE A 6 -2.68 -11.47 8.33
N THR A 7 -3.36 -12.60 8.53
CA THR A 7 -4.34 -12.77 9.60
C THR A 7 -3.74 -12.44 10.98
N LYS A 8 -2.51 -12.92 11.22
CA LYS A 8 -1.83 -12.75 12.51
C LYS A 8 -1.37 -11.32 12.79
N VAL A 9 -1.14 -10.52 11.75
CA VAL A 9 -0.62 -9.16 11.90
C VAL A 9 -1.68 -8.07 11.68
N ALA A 10 -2.91 -8.44 11.35
CA ALA A 10 -3.98 -7.50 11.02
C ALA A 10 -4.17 -6.42 12.11
N LYS A 11 -4.17 -6.80 13.38
CA LYS A 11 -4.37 -5.88 14.52
C LYS A 11 -3.28 -4.80 14.64
N HIS A 12 -2.10 -5.03 14.08
CA HIS A 12 -0.98 -4.07 14.10
C HIS A 12 -0.88 -3.26 12.81
N TYR A 13 -1.68 -3.62 11.80
CA TYR A 13 -1.56 -3.05 10.46
C TYR A 13 -1.91 -1.55 10.43
N HIS A 14 -2.78 -1.11 11.32
CA HIS A 14 -3.14 0.32 11.42
C HIS A 14 -1.95 1.21 11.80
N ASN A 15 -0.89 0.64 12.38
CA ASN A 15 0.35 1.37 12.69
C ASN A 15 1.20 1.69 11.46
N ARG A 16 0.91 1.02 10.32
CA ARG A 16 1.65 1.25 9.07
C ARG A 16 1.53 2.69 8.58
N PRO A 17 2.52 3.18 7.81
CA PRO A 17 2.48 4.57 7.33
C PRO A 17 1.32 4.82 6.37
N ALA A 18 0.89 6.07 6.34
CA ALA A 18 -0.09 6.56 5.39
C ALA A 18 0.58 6.91 4.05
N TYR A 19 -0.13 7.64 3.21
CA TYR A 19 0.34 8.11 1.91
C TYR A 19 0.34 9.65 1.93
N SER A 20 1.10 10.27 1.05
CA SER A 20 1.18 11.73 0.97
C SER A 20 -0.14 12.31 0.48
N PRO A 21 -0.81 13.17 1.28
CA PRO A 21 -2.01 13.88 0.78
C PRO A 21 -1.71 14.69 -0.48
N PHE A 22 -0.54 15.32 -0.54
CA PHE A 22 -0.10 16.10 -1.71
C PHE A 22 -0.11 15.23 -2.97
N LEU A 23 0.51 14.02 -2.90
CA LEU A 23 0.56 13.13 -4.07
C LEU A 23 -0.84 12.66 -4.45
N LEU A 24 -1.68 12.32 -3.47
CA LEU A 24 -3.05 11.87 -3.73
C LEU A 24 -3.87 12.96 -4.43
N GLU A 25 -3.72 14.23 -4.02
CA GLU A 25 -4.36 15.37 -4.69
C GLU A 25 -3.94 15.47 -6.15
N LYS A 26 -2.64 15.30 -6.43
CA LYS A 26 -2.13 15.34 -7.81
C LYS A 26 -2.62 14.17 -8.64
N LEU A 27 -2.65 12.96 -8.06
CA LEU A 27 -3.18 11.78 -8.74
C LEU A 27 -4.66 11.97 -9.09
N VAL A 28 -5.48 12.38 -8.11
CA VAL A 28 -6.92 12.59 -8.35
C VAL A 28 -7.14 13.64 -9.45
N ALA A 29 -6.36 14.72 -9.45
CA ALA A 29 -6.46 15.74 -10.49
C ALA A 29 -6.11 15.17 -11.89
N CYS A 30 -5.10 14.31 -11.96
CA CYS A 30 -4.69 13.71 -13.24
C CYS A 30 -5.71 12.68 -13.75
N ILE A 31 -6.24 11.83 -12.86
CA ILE A 31 -7.17 10.77 -13.29
C ILE A 31 -8.58 11.31 -13.55
N ASN A 32 -8.91 12.46 -13.01
CA ASN A 32 -10.22 13.08 -13.22
C ASN A 32 -10.21 14.00 -14.44
N ASP A 33 -9.73 13.51 -15.56
CA ASP A 33 -9.61 14.27 -16.82
C ASP A 33 -10.97 14.69 -17.40
N LYS A 34 -12.05 14.04 -16.95
CA LYS A 34 -13.43 14.38 -17.35
C LYS A 34 -14.06 15.46 -16.44
N ASN A 35 -13.30 15.97 -15.49
CA ASN A 35 -13.75 17.02 -14.55
C ASN A 35 -15.05 16.66 -13.81
N LYS A 36 -15.22 15.41 -13.42
CA LYS A 36 -16.37 14.98 -12.60
C LYS A 36 -16.26 15.63 -11.21
N ASN A 37 -17.39 15.84 -10.56
CA ASN A 37 -17.40 16.15 -9.13
C ASN A 37 -16.72 14.99 -8.40
N PHE A 38 -15.86 15.27 -7.44
CA PHE A 38 -15.14 14.20 -6.72
C PHE A 38 -16.09 13.16 -6.08
N LYS A 39 -17.21 13.62 -5.53
CA LYS A 39 -18.22 12.72 -4.93
C LYS A 39 -18.87 11.76 -5.94
N ASP A 40 -18.76 12.07 -7.23
CA ASP A 40 -19.31 11.24 -8.32
C ASP A 40 -18.24 10.33 -8.95
N LEU A 41 -17.00 10.39 -8.47
CA LEU A 41 -15.94 9.47 -8.88
C LEU A 41 -16.15 8.13 -8.18
N ASN A 42 -16.08 7.06 -8.95
CA ASN A 42 -16.16 5.69 -8.45
C ASN A 42 -14.76 5.09 -8.44
N ILE A 43 -14.24 4.83 -7.25
CA ILE A 43 -12.90 4.26 -7.04
C ILE A 43 -13.05 2.82 -6.57
N VAL A 44 -12.27 1.92 -7.15
CA VAL A 44 -12.12 0.56 -6.61
C VAL A 44 -10.68 0.45 -6.08
N GLU A 45 -10.55 0.33 -4.75
CA GLU A 45 -9.25 0.04 -4.13
C GLU A 45 -9.13 -1.47 -3.95
N VAL A 46 -8.12 -2.07 -4.60
CA VAL A 46 -7.92 -3.52 -4.57
C VAL A 46 -6.73 -3.84 -3.65
N GLY A 47 -6.92 -4.81 -2.77
CA GLY A 47 -5.96 -5.11 -1.72
C GLY A 47 -5.97 -4.02 -0.65
N ALA A 48 -7.18 -3.60 -0.25
CA ALA A 48 -7.39 -2.44 0.63
C ALA A 48 -6.86 -2.66 2.06
N GLY A 49 -6.55 -3.90 2.43
CA GLY A 49 -6.00 -4.22 3.75
C GLY A 49 -6.92 -3.79 4.87
N THR A 50 -6.38 -3.01 5.79
CA THR A 50 -7.16 -2.46 6.92
C THR A 50 -7.71 -1.05 6.64
N GLY A 51 -7.71 -0.62 5.38
CA GLY A 51 -8.40 0.61 4.97
C GLY A 51 -7.63 1.92 5.15
N LYS A 52 -6.32 1.86 5.23
CA LYS A 52 -5.51 3.08 5.43
C LYS A 52 -5.70 4.08 4.29
N LEU A 53 -5.49 3.66 3.05
CA LEU A 53 -5.69 4.52 1.89
C LEU A 53 -7.18 4.76 1.64
N THR A 54 -8.01 3.73 1.83
CA THR A 54 -9.48 3.82 1.71
C THR A 54 -10.01 5.03 2.48
N LYS A 55 -9.63 5.11 3.77
CA LYS A 55 -10.08 6.20 4.65
C LYS A 55 -9.58 7.55 4.16
N MET A 56 -8.30 7.65 3.76
CA MET A 56 -7.74 8.90 3.25
C MET A 56 -8.51 9.41 2.04
N LEU A 57 -8.75 8.54 1.05
CA LEU A 57 -9.47 8.93 -0.17
C LEU A 57 -10.92 9.32 0.14
N GLY A 58 -11.58 8.57 1.02
CA GLY A 58 -12.96 8.84 1.41
C GLY A 58 -13.12 10.18 2.12
N GLU A 59 -12.19 10.50 3.05
CA GLU A 59 -12.22 11.77 3.79
C GLU A 59 -11.78 12.97 2.96
N MET A 60 -10.73 12.80 2.15
CA MET A 60 -10.14 13.91 1.39
C MET A 60 -11.03 14.37 0.24
N PHE A 61 -11.67 13.43 -0.45
CA PHE A 61 -12.36 13.74 -1.71
C PHE A 61 -13.86 13.44 -1.69
N GLY A 62 -14.33 12.65 -0.75
CA GLY A 62 -15.73 12.24 -0.68
C GLY A 62 -16.16 11.32 -1.82
N CYS A 63 -15.20 10.71 -2.51
CA CYS A 63 -15.44 9.76 -3.62
C CYS A 63 -16.20 8.52 -3.15
N GLN A 64 -16.90 7.86 -4.07
CA GLN A 64 -17.50 6.55 -3.80
C GLN A 64 -16.40 5.49 -3.91
N ILE A 65 -16.16 4.74 -2.83
CA ILE A 65 -15.06 3.77 -2.79
C ILE A 65 -15.58 2.36 -2.53
N SER A 66 -15.24 1.44 -3.43
CA SER A 66 -15.41 0.01 -3.21
C SER A 66 -14.05 -0.56 -2.81
N ALA A 67 -13.91 -0.92 -1.53
CA ALA A 67 -12.68 -1.48 -0.99
C ALA A 67 -12.75 -3.01 -1.10
N VAL A 68 -11.83 -3.59 -1.89
CA VAL A 68 -11.77 -5.03 -2.16
C VAL A 68 -10.58 -5.62 -1.40
N GLU A 69 -10.84 -6.62 -0.53
CA GLU A 69 -9.80 -7.25 0.29
C GLU A 69 -10.09 -8.75 0.45
N PRO A 70 -9.16 -9.64 0.07
CA PRO A 70 -9.39 -11.09 0.18
C PRO A 70 -9.32 -11.62 1.60
N ASN A 71 -8.49 -11.04 2.48
CA ASN A 71 -8.30 -11.53 3.84
C ASN A 71 -9.45 -11.05 4.73
N ASP A 72 -10.21 -11.99 5.31
CA ASP A 72 -11.39 -11.69 6.12
C ASP A 72 -11.05 -10.82 7.33
N ASN A 73 -9.94 -11.11 8.02
CA ASN A 73 -9.55 -10.35 9.22
C ASN A 73 -9.13 -8.92 8.88
N MET A 74 -8.36 -8.74 7.79
CA MET A 74 -7.97 -7.41 7.31
C MET A 74 -9.22 -6.60 6.92
N ARG A 75 -10.13 -7.23 6.18
CA ARG A 75 -11.37 -6.58 5.72
C ARG A 75 -12.25 -6.16 6.91
N GLU A 76 -12.38 -7.02 7.93
CA GLU A 76 -13.13 -6.71 9.15
C GLU A 76 -12.55 -5.49 9.88
N GLU A 77 -11.23 -5.44 10.01
CA GLU A 77 -10.55 -4.27 10.60
C GLU A 77 -10.77 -3.02 9.77
N GLY A 78 -10.72 -3.14 8.44
CA GLY A 78 -10.99 -2.03 7.53
C GLY A 78 -12.43 -1.49 7.67
N GLN A 79 -13.40 -2.38 7.77
CA GLN A 79 -14.81 -2.02 7.99
C GLN A 79 -14.96 -1.22 9.30
N LYS A 80 -14.33 -1.68 10.37
CA LYS A 80 -14.35 -0.96 11.67
C LYS A 80 -13.68 0.41 11.53
N PHE A 81 -12.54 0.46 10.86
CA PHE A 81 -11.74 1.69 10.71
C PHE A 81 -12.44 2.77 9.89
N THR A 82 -13.32 2.37 8.96
CA THR A 82 -14.04 3.29 8.07
C THR A 82 -15.54 3.38 8.35
N GLN A 83 -16.01 2.83 9.46
CA GLN A 83 -17.45 2.68 9.76
C GLN A 83 -18.24 3.99 9.75
N ASN A 84 -17.56 5.12 9.98
CA ASN A 84 -18.18 6.44 10.00
C ASN A 84 -18.26 7.13 8.64
N LEU A 85 -17.80 6.43 7.56
CA LEU A 85 -17.77 6.97 6.21
C LEU A 85 -18.77 6.24 5.32
N SER A 86 -19.90 6.89 5.03
CA SER A 86 -21.01 6.29 4.27
C SER A 86 -20.71 6.11 2.78
N ASN A 87 -19.63 6.72 2.29
CA ASN A 87 -19.19 6.63 0.90
C ASN A 87 -18.25 5.46 0.64
N ILE A 88 -18.07 4.54 1.62
CA ILE A 88 -17.17 3.38 1.48
C ILE A 88 -17.97 2.09 1.64
N SER A 89 -17.79 1.16 0.70
CA SER A 89 -18.32 -0.20 0.80
C SER A 89 -17.18 -1.21 0.72
N TRP A 90 -17.33 -2.34 1.42
CA TRP A 90 -16.30 -3.37 1.49
C TRP A 90 -16.75 -4.66 0.83
N HIS A 91 -15.85 -5.29 0.07
CA HIS A 91 -16.13 -6.48 -0.73
C HIS A 91 -15.01 -7.50 -0.59
N LYS A 92 -15.36 -8.77 -0.62
CA LYS A 92 -14.38 -9.86 -0.67
C LYS A 92 -13.97 -10.07 -2.13
N GLY A 93 -12.67 -10.05 -2.40
CA GLY A 93 -12.13 -10.26 -3.74
C GLY A 93 -10.62 -10.10 -3.75
N SER A 94 -10.00 -10.40 -4.87
CA SER A 94 -8.55 -10.29 -5.04
C SER A 94 -8.23 -9.44 -6.27
N GLY A 95 -6.93 -9.24 -6.55
CA GLY A 95 -6.49 -8.54 -7.76
C GLY A 95 -6.87 -9.29 -9.03
N GLU A 96 -6.92 -10.61 -8.96
CA GLU A 96 -7.23 -11.47 -10.11
C GLU A 96 -8.74 -11.70 -10.30
N GLU A 97 -9.51 -11.46 -9.24
CA GLU A 97 -10.98 -11.65 -9.24
C GLU A 97 -11.57 -10.69 -8.19
N THR A 98 -11.86 -9.48 -8.66
CA THR A 98 -12.35 -8.41 -7.78
C THR A 98 -13.80 -8.60 -7.34
N CYS A 99 -14.59 -9.36 -8.09
CA CYS A 99 -16.04 -9.54 -7.94
C CYS A 99 -16.81 -8.23 -8.18
N MET A 100 -16.20 -7.25 -8.84
CA MET A 100 -16.84 -5.98 -9.21
C MET A 100 -17.47 -6.08 -10.59
N SER A 101 -18.47 -5.23 -10.86
CA SER A 101 -19.16 -5.17 -12.15
C SER A 101 -18.28 -4.58 -13.25
N ASN A 102 -18.59 -4.90 -14.50
CA ASN A 102 -17.90 -4.30 -15.66
C ASN A 102 -18.16 -2.79 -15.71
N ASN A 103 -17.15 -2.04 -16.12
CA ASN A 103 -17.28 -0.62 -16.45
C ASN A 103 -17.90 0.22 -15.31
N GLN A 104 -17.53 -0.07 -14.05
CA GLN A 104 -18.10 0.67 -12.92
C GLN A 104 -17.11 1.67 -12.29
N ALA A 105 -15.81 1.51 -12.50
CA ALA A 105 -14.79 2.32 -11.82
C ALA A 105 -14.19 3.37 -12.76
N ASP A 106 -14.02 4.58 -12.26
CA ASP A 106 -13.22 5.61 -12.93
C ASP A 106 -11.74 5.41 -12.64
N TRP A 107 -11.43 4.87 -11.45
CA TRP A 107 -10.07 4.67 -10.98
C TRP A 107 -9.97 3.36 -10.20
N VAL A 108 -9.02 2.53 -10.59
CA VAL A 108 -8.61 1.35 -9.80
C VAL A 108 -7.27 1.68 -9.17
N ILE A 109 -7.12 1.44 -7.87
CA ILE A 109 -5.85 1.71 -7.18
C ILE A 109 -5.46 0.53 -6.29
N MET A 110 -4.17 0.19 -6.29
CA MET A 110 -3.59 -0.77 -5.36
C MET A 110 -2.46 -0.11 -4.58
N ALA A 111 -2.58 -0.14 -3.26
CA ALA A 111 -1.62 0.51 -2.36
C ALA A 111 -0.79 -0.56 -1.65
N SER A 112 0.51 -0.61 -1.96
CA SER A 112 1.49 -1.54 -1.37
C SER A 112 1.07 -3.01 -1.49
N SER A 113 0.35 -3.35 -2.56
CA SER A 113 -0.23 -4.70 -2.72
C SER A 113 -0.10 -5.29 -4.12
N PHE A 114 0.09 -4.49 -5.17
CA PHE A 114 0.11 -4.98 -6.56
C PHE A 114 1.21 -6.05 -6.78
N HIS A 115 2.32 -5.96 -6.08
CA HIS A 115 3.42 -6.95 -6.19
C HIS A 115 3.03 -8.36 -5.70
N TRP A 116 1.87 -8.51 -5.07
CA TRP A 116 1.33 -9.82 -4.66
C TRP A 116 0.49 -10.48 -5.75
N THR A 117 0.11 -9.74 -6.79
CA THR A 117 -0.78 -10.25 -7.85
C THR A 117 0.00 -10.87 -9.01
N ASP A 118 -0.73 -11.59 -9.85
CA ASP A 118 -0.26 -12.00 -11.18
C ASP A 118 -0.72 -10.93 -12.18
N PRO A 119 0.17 -10.07 -12.70
CA PRO A 119 -0.24 -9.01 -13.63
C PRO A 119 -0.95 -9.51 -14.88
N LYS A 120 -0.65 -10.74 -15.33
CA LYS A 120 -1.31 -11.32 -16.51
C LYS A 120 -2.81 -11.58 -16.28
N LYS A 121 -3.23 -11.64 -15.01
CA LYS A 121 -4.63 -11.85 -14.64
C LYS A 121 -5.25 -10.58 -14.06
N SER A 122 -4.50 -9.85 -13.23
CA SER A 122 -5.04 -8.68 -12.54
C SER A 122 -5.23 -7.48 -13.49
N LEU A 123 -4.32 -7.26 -14.45
CA LEU A 123 -4.49 -6.13 -15.37
C LEU A 123 -5.72 -6.27 -16.27
N PRO A 124 -5.98 -7.44 -16.90
CA PRO A 124 -7.25 -7.62 -17.62
C PRO A 124 -8.49 -7.45 -16.72
N GLU A 125 -8.42 -7.90 -15.45
CA GLU A 125 -9.52 -7.73 -14.50
C GLU A 125 -9.75 -6.23 -14.20
N PHE A 126 -8.67 -5.46 -13.98
CA PHE A 126 -8.80 -4.02 -13.77
C PHE A 126 -9.34 -3.31 -15.02
N ASN A 127 -8.89 -3.72 -16.20
CA ASN A 127 -9.43 -3.20 -17.47
C ASN A 127 -10.94 -3.47 -17.55
N ARG A 128 -11.37 -4.68 -17.20
CA ARG A 128 -12.79 -5.08 -17.25
C ARG A 128 -13.67 -4.18 -16.38
N ILE A 129 -13.22 -3.87 -15.16
CA ILE A 129 -14.05 -3.07 -14.21
C ILE A 129 -13.93 -1.56 -14.44
N LEU A 130 -12.90 -1.09 -15.16
CA LEU A 130 -12.74 0.34 -15.46
C LEU A 130 -13.66 0.78 -16.59
N THR A 131 -14.22 1.98 -16.44
CA THR A 131 -14.94 2.69 -17.52
C THR A 131 -13.96 3.05 -18.64
N GLY A 132 -14.47 3.38 -19.82
CA GLY A 132 -13.63 3.84 -20.93
C GLY A 132 -12.83 5.08 -20.54
N GLY A 133 -11.51 5.01 -20.69
CA GLY A 133 -10.61 6.09 -20.31
C GLY A 133 -10.30 6.17 -18.82
N GLY A 134 -10.72 5.18 -18.05
CA GLY A 134 -10.37 5.10 -16.62
C GLY A 134 -8.89 4.75 -16.39
N TYR A 135 -8.46 4.80 -15.15
CA TYR A 135 -7.03 4.67 -14.80
C TYR A 135 -6.79 3.58 -13.77
N PHE A 136 -5.64 2.92 -13.87
CA PHE A 136 -5.11 2.06 -12.81
C PHE A 136 -3.85 2.69 -12.22
N THR A 137 -3.74 2.70 -10.89
CA THR A 137 -2.55 3.19 -10.18
C THR A 137 -2.03 2.11 -9.22
N ALA A 138 -0.74 1.82 -9.32
CA ALA A 138 -0.01 1.06 -8.29
C ALA A 138 0.84 2.04 -7.49
N ILE A 139 0.61 2.14 -6.19
CA ILE A 139 1.27 3.11 -5.31
C ILE A 139 1.96 2.41 -4.14
N TRP A 140 3.15 2.88 -3.78
CA TRP A 140 3.92 2.38 -2.63
C TRP A 140 4.44 3.53 -1.79
N ASN A 141 4.69 3.24 -0.50
CA ASN A 141 5.25 4.19 0.46
C ASN A 141 6.50 3.62 1.14
N PRO A 142 7.57 3.31 0.36
CA PRO A 142 8.80 2.80 0.96
C PRO A 142 9.46 3.85 1.85
N ARG A 143 10.10 3.38 2.93
CA ARG A 143 10.91 4.25 3.76
C ARG A 143 12.08 4.78 2.93
N HIS A 144 12.41 6.05 3.14
CA HIS A 144 13.58 6.68 2.53
C HIS A 144 14.74 6.61 3.53
N ILE A 145 15.45 5.49 3.53
CA ILE A 145 16.51 5.22 4.50
C ILE A 145 17.78 5.95 4.07
N VAL A 146 18.16 6.97 4.85
CA VAL A 146 19.36 7.76 4.61
C VAL A 146 20.54 7.04 5.25
N GLU A 147 21.65 6.93 4.53
CA GLU A 147 22.90 6.31 5.02
C GLU A 147 23.36 6.99 6.31
N GLY A 148 23.70 6.20 7.32
CA GLY A 148 24.16 6.69 8.62
C GLY A 148 23.03 7.08 9.58
N SER A 149 21.77 7.01 9.16
CA SER A 149 20.63 7.27 10.05
C SER A 149 20.39 6.06 10.97
N VAL A 150 19.63 6.29 12.05
CA VAL A 150 19.22 5.18 12.94
C VAL A 150 18.49 4.08 12.16
N PHE A 151 17.76 4.44 11.12
CA PHE A 151 17.03 3.48 10.28
C PHE A 151 17.99 2.62 9.46
N ASP A 152 19.07 3.21 8.95
CA ASP A 152 20.12 2.49 8.22
C ASP A 152 20.83 1.50 9.17
N GLU A 153 21.14 1.95 10.38
CA GLU A 153 21.74 1.09 11.41
C GLU A 153 20.82 -0.10 11.74
N ILE A 154 19.52 0.16 11.90
CA ILE A 154 18.54 -0.90 12.18
C ILE A 154 18.54 -1.93 11.03
N GLU A 155 18.48 -1.48 9.76
CA GLU A 155 18.47 -2.39 8.62
C GLU A 155 19.76 -3.23 8.55
N LYS A 156 20.90 -2.63 8.82
CA LYS A 156 22.20 -3.34 8.86
C LYS A 156 22.22 -4.40 9.95
N GLU A 157 21.72 -4.08 11.14
CA GLU A 157 21.64 -5.03 12.24
C GLU A 157 20.66 -6.17 11.97
N ILE A 158 19.51 -5.88 11.36
CA ILE A 158 18.55 -6.92 10.96
C ILE A 158 19.23 -7.90 9.99
N LYS A 159 19.97 -7.38 9.02
CA LYS A 159 20.69 -8.20 8.05
C LYS A 159 21.80 -9.02 8.71
N HIS A 160 22.42 -8.49 9.77
CA HIS A 160 23.41 -9.21 10.55
C HIS A 160 22.76 -10.39 11.32
N ILE A 161 21.60 -10.14 11.94
CA ILE A 161 20.84 -11.17 12.69
C ILE A 161 20.26 -12.24 11.75
N VAL A 162 19.79 -11.81 10.56
CA VAL A 162 19.20 -12.71 9.56
C VAL A 162 19.92 -12.53 8.22
N PRO A 163 21.13 -13.12 8.06
CA PRO A 163 21.94 -12.89 6.84
C PRO A 163 21.26 -13.26 5.53
N ASP A 164 20.40 -14.26 5.56
CA ASP A 164 19.69 -14.78 4.36
C ASP A 164 18.37 -14.07 4.08
N LEU A 165 18.09 -12.97 4.79
CA LEU A 165 16.81 -12.28 4.69
C LEU A 165 16.57 -11.77 3.25
N ALA A 166 15.44 -12.20 2.68
CA ALA A 166 14.97 -11.75 1.38
C ALA A 166 13.73 -10.86 1.58
N ARG A 167 13.89 -9.54 1.42
CA ARG A 167 12.78 -8.60 1.58
C ARG A 167 11.82 -8.75 0.39
N VAL A 168 10.57 -9.01 0.70
CA VAL A 168 9.52 -9.22 -0.30
C VAL A 168 8.75 -7.92 -0.58
N SER A 169 8.55 -7.16 0.47
CA SER A 169 7.79 -5.91 0.38
C SER A 169 8.73 -4.75 0.06
N SER A 170 8.28 -3.86 -0.65
CA SER A 170 8.67 -2.45 -0.84
C SER A 170 8.75 -2.09 -2.31
N GLY A 171 8.40 -0.87 -2.60
CA GLY A 171 8.50 -0.30 -3.92
C GLY A 171 9.92 -0.15 -4.45
N THR A 172 10.94 -0.56 -3.68
CA THR A 172 12.32 -0.56 -4.17
C THR A 172 12.60 -1.75 -5.09
N GLN A 173 11.80 -2.81 -4.97
CA GLN A 173 11.93 -3.96 -5.84
C GLN A 173 11.36 -3.64 -7.22
N ASN A 174 12.16 -3.82 -8.25
CA ASN A 174 11.73 -3.69 -9.65
C ASN A 174 11.17 -2.31 -10.03
N VAL A 175 11.67 -1.24 -9.40
CA VAL A 175 11.22 0.14 -9.68
C VAL A 175 11.26 0.43 -11.19
N LYS A 176 12.26 -0.05 -11.89
CA LYS A 176 12.44 0.18 -13.34
C LYS A 176 11.49 -0.65 -14.21
N LYS A 177 10.75 -1.60 -13.61
CA LYS A 177 9.93 -2.54 -14.39
C LYS A 177 8.43 -2.26 -14.27
N TRP A 178 7.98 -1.41 -13.35
CA TRP A 178 6.55 -1.21 -13.16
C TRP A 178 5.87 -0.61 -14.39
N GLU A 179 6.52 0.33 -15.07
CA GLU A 179 5.98 0.89 -16.32
C GLU A 179 5.78 -0.21 -17.36
N GLU A 180 6.80 -1.06 -17.53
CA GLU A 180 6.73 -2.19 -18.49
C GLU A 180 5.62 -3.17 -18.08
N ILE A 181 5.51 -3.47 -16.78
CA ILE A 181 4.51 -4.40 -16.27
C ILE A 181 3.09 -3.86 -16.50
N LEU A 182 2.85 -2.58 -16.21
CA LEU A 182 1.51 -2.00 -16.32
C LEU A 182 0.97 -2.03 -17.75
N VAL A 183 1.84 -1.95 -18.75
CA VAL A 183 1.42 -1.97 -20.16
C VAL A 183 1.60 -3.35 -20.81
N SER A 184 2.07 -4.34 -20.07
CA SER A 184 2.51 -5.64 -20.62
C SER A 184 1.40 -6.48 -21.25
N THR A 185 0.15 -6.28 -20.84
CA THR A 185 -0.99 -7.06 -21.37
C THR A 185 -1.68 -6.35 -22.55
N GLY A 186 -1.33 -5.09 -22.82
CA GLY A 186 -1.97 -4.29 -23.85
C GLY A 186 -3.30 -3.66 -23.40
N ASP A 187 -3.71 -3.90 -22.15
CA ASP A 187 -4.94 -3.33 -21.59
C ASP A 187 -4.80 -1.85 -21.17
N PHE A 188 -3.59 -1.43 -21.06
CA PHE A 188 -3.28 -0.07 -20.55
C PHE A 188 -2.24 0.61 -21.40
N UNK A 189 -2.34 1.92 -21.43
CA UNK A 189 -1.50 2.77 -22.16
C UNK A 189 -1.01 3.94 -21.33
N ASP A 190 -0.40 4.77 -21.92
CA ASP A 190 -0.11 6.14 -21.35
C ASP A 190 0.34 6.09 -19.88
N CYS A 191 1.37 5.27 -19.61
CA CYS A 191 1.86 5.14 -18.24
C CYS A 191 2.69 6.37 -17.82
N PHE A 192 2.43 6.90 -16.63
CA PHE A 192 3.23 7.98 -16.04
C PHE A 192 3.58 7.65 -14.59
N PHE A 193 4.62 8.32 -14.09
CA PHE A 193 5.17 8.10 -12.76
C PHE A 193 5.14 9.39 -11.95
N MET A 194 4.73 9.29 -10.70
CA MET A 194 4.83 10.40 -9.73
C MET A 194 5.56 9.93 -8.48
N GLU A 195 6.38 10.82 -7.93
CA GLU A 195 7.11 10.55 -6.69
C GLU A 195 7.13 11.81 -5.84
N CYS A 196 7.03 11.65 -4.53
CA CYS A 196 7.25 12.77 -3.61
C CYS A 196 7.82 12.30 -2.29
N ASP A 197 8.47 13.21 -1.61
CA ASP A 197 8.91 12.99 -0.23
C ASP A 197 7.72 13.12 0.71
N TYR A 198 7.75 12.35 1.80
CA TYR A 198 6.71 12.34 2.81
C TYR A 198 7.34 12.00 4.15
N LYS A 199 6.86 12.61 5.23
CA LYS A 199 7.37 12.35 6.58
C LYS A 199 6.21 12.12 7.53
N GLU A 200 6.41 11.21 8.46
CA GLU A 200 5.51 11.03 9.60
C GLU A 200 6.32 11.14 10.89
N PHE A 201 5.66 11.61 11.94
CA PHE A 201 6.23 11.73 13.29
C PHE A 201 5.47 10.77 14.18
N TRP A 202 6.16 9.77 14.68
CA TRP A 202 5.55 8.71 15.49
C TRP A 202 6.16 8.66 16.88
N ASP A 203 5.36 8.24 17.85
CA ASP A 203 5.88 7.85 19.15
C ASP A 203 6.47 6.44 19.08
N LYS A 204 7.15 6.02 20.14
CA LYS A 204 7.83 4.71 20.19
C LYS A 204 6.81 3.54 20.08
N GLU A 205 5.66 3.68 20.72
CA GLU A 205 4.64 2.64 20.71
C GLU A 205 4.17 2.35 19.29
N ARG A 206 3.84 3.38 18.54
CA ARG A 206 3.42 3.23 17.13
C ARG A 206 4.56 2.66 16.28
N TYR A 207 5.80 3.16 16.46
CA TYR A 207 6.94 2.70 15.68
C TYR A 207 7.20 1.19 15.90
N LEU A 208 7.21 0.75 17.16
CA LEU A 208 7.39 -0.66 17.50
C LEU A 208 6.17 -1.49 17.02
N GLY A 209 4.97 -0.94 17.15
CA GLY A 209 3.75 -1.58 16.66
C GLY A 209 3.78 -1.82 15.15
N ALA A 210 4.35 -0.88 14.38
CA ALA A 210 4.50 -1.03 12.94
C ALA A 210 5.43 -2.19 12.59
N TRP A 211 6.50 -2.41 13.37
CA TRP A 211 7.39 -3.56 13.17
C TRP A 211 6.63 -4.89 13.32
N HIS A 212 5.65 -4.96 14.24
CA HIS A 212 4.83 -6.16 14.41
C HIS A 212 3.99 -6.50 13.17
N SER A 213 3.80 -5.56 12.25
CA SER A 213 3.11 -5.80 10.97
C SER A 213 4.06 -6.20 9.84
N VAL A 214 5.38 -6.25 10.08
CA VAL A 214 6.38 -6.61 9.06
C VAL A 214 6.45 -8.13 8.96
N ASN A 215 5.62 -8.68 8.07
CA ASN A 215 5.35 -10.10 7.98
C ASN A 215 6.49 -10.91 7.38
N ASP A 216 7.18 -10.35 6.39
CA ASP A 216 8.26 -11.05 5.68
C ASP A 216 9.48 -11.31 6.58
N ILE A 217 9.84 -10.37 7.45
CA ILE A 217 10.96 -10.54 8.38
C ILE A 217 10.60 -11.58 9.45
N GLN A 218 9.41 -11.46 10.04
CA GLN A 218 8.96 -12.38 11.10
C GLN A 218 8.97 -13.82 10.60
N ALA A 219 8.45 -14.05 9.38
CA ALA A 219 8.36 -15.39 8.80
C ALA A 219 9.75 -16.01 8.54
N GLN A 220 10.75 -15.20 8.22
CA GLN A 220 12.10 -15.66 7.90
C GLN A 220 13.02 -15.74 9.13
N ALA A 221 12.86 -14.82 10.08
CA ALA A 221 13.69 -14.76 11.30
C ALA A 221 13.38 -15.92 12.25
N GLY A 222 12.11 -16.25 12.41
CA GLY A 222 11.65 -17.16 13.46
C GLY A 222 11.57 -16.47 14.81
N GLU A 223 10.92 -17.07 15.76
CA GLU A 223 10.55 -16.45 17.04
C GLU A 223 11.75 -15.86 17.80
N LYS A 224 12.85 -16.63 17.92
CA LYS A 224 14.01 -16.20 18.69
C LYS A 224 14.70 -14.95 18.10
N ARG A 225 15.02 -15.01 16.80
CA ARG A 225 15.67 -13.89 16.12
C ARG A 225 14.74 -12.69 15.99
N TRP A 226 13.43 -12.92 15.84
CA TRP A 226 12.45 -11.83 15.81
C TRP A 226 12.44 -11.05 17.13
N LYS A 227 12.48 -11.77 18.28
CA LYS A 227 12.57 -11.13 19.60
C LYS A 227 13.85 -10.29 19.71
N GLU A 228 14.98 -10.85 19.27
CA GLU A 228 16.29 -10.16 19.26
C GLU A 228 16.23 -8.86 18.42
N ILE A 229 15.59 -8.93 17.24
CA ILE A 229 15.39 -7.76 16.37
C ILE A 229 14.57 -6.68 17.10
N LEU A 230 13.45 -7.05 17.71
CA LEU A 230 12.61 -6.07 18.42
C LEU A 230 13.35 -5.41 19.59
N GLU A 231 14.11 -6.18 20.37
CA GLU A 231 14.93 -5.64 21.48
C GLU A 231 16.00 -4.69 20.96
N MET A 232 16.65 -5.02 19.86
CA MET A 232 17.66 -4.17 19.22
C MET A 232 17.04 -2.85 18.74
N ILE A 233 15.88 -2.92 18.07
CA ILE A 233 15.18 -1.71 17.60
C ILE A 233 14.80 -0.82 18.78
N GLU A 234 14.20 -1.41 19.83
CA GLU A 234 13.81 -0.66 21.04
C GLU A 234 15.00 0.05 21.67
N ALA A 235 16.13 -0.64 21.77
CA ALA A 235 17.36 -0.05 22.33
C ALA A 235 17.84 1.15 21.50
N LYS A 236 17.81 1.05 20.17
CA LYS A 236 18.29 2.12 19.28
C LYS A 236 17.41 3.37 19.32
N ILE A 237 16.13 3.24 19.58
CA ILE A 237 15.20 4.39 19.63
C ILE A 237 14.91 4.85 21.06
N SER A 238 15.50 4.22 22.08
CA SER A 238 15.17 4.45 23.50
C SER A 238 15.27 5.92 23.92
N HIS A 239 16.24 6.66 23.37
CA HIS A 239 16.49 8.06 23.69
C HIS A 239 15.60 9.04 22.93
N MET A 240 14.82 8.58 21.96
CA MET A 240 14.01 9.45 21.11
C MET A 240 12.64 9.71 21.74
N GLN A 241 12.17 10.96 21.73
CA GLN A 241 10.82 11.32 22.18
C GLN A 241 9.84 11.22 21.01
N SER A 242 10.30 11.57 19.82
CA SER A 242 9.53 11.48 18.58
C SER A 242 10.45 10.95 17.49
N ILE A 243 9.91 10.10 16.65
CA ILE A 243 10.66 9.47 15.56
C ILE A 243 10.15 10.05 14.24
N GLU A 244 10.99 10.87 13.59
CA GLU A 244 10.71 11.39 12.25
C GLU A 244 11.10 10.34 11.22
N ILE A 245 10.13 9.78 10.53
CA ILE A 245 10.34 8.69 9.58
C ILE A 245 10.14 9.22 8.16
N PRO A 246 11.21 9.28 7.35
CA PRO A 246 11.08 9.73 5.96
C PRO A 246 10.63 8.60 5.05
N TYR A 247 9.74 8.92 4.12
CA TYR A 247 9.20 8.02 3.10
C TYR A 247 9.38 8.65 1.72
N LYS A 248 9.42 7.81 0.70
CA LYS A 248 9.30 8.19 -0.72
C LYS A 248 8.00 7.56 -1.21
N ILE A 249 7.00 8.38 -1.47
CA ILE A 249 5.76 7.85 -2.03
C ILE A 249 5.94 7.78 -3.55
N ARG A 250 5.68 6.62 -4.14
CA ARG A 250 5.89 6.33 -5.56
C ARG A 250 4.62 5.75 -6.17
N ALA A 251 4.14 6.33 -7.24
CA ALA A 251 2.92 5.90 -7.93
C ALA A 251 3.16 5.77 -9.42
N TRP A 252 2.78 4.63 -9.97
CA TRP A 252 2.75 4.38 -11.42
C TRP A 252 1.29 4.29 -11.82
N THR A 253 0.91 5.09 -12.79
CA THR A 253 -0.49 5.20 -13.25
C THR A 253 -0.53 4.97 -14.75
N ALA A 254 -1.48 4.14 -15.19
CA ALA A 254 -1.68 3.89 -16.61
C ALA A 254 -3.16 4.01 -16.95
N ARG A 255 -3.43 4.49 -18.16
CA ARG A 255 -4.78 4.70 -18.67
C ARG A 255 -5.30 3.45 -19.38
N LYS A 256 -6.57 3.13 -19.19
CA LYS A 256 -7.24 2.05 -19.93
C LYS A 256 -7.13 2.32 -21.44
N ALA A 257 -6.61 1.32 -22.22
CA ALA A 257 -6.39 1.42 -23.66
C ALA A 257 -7.72 1.48 -24.46
#